data_925a01a0d5d074f155ac7e4723f009c1
#
_entry.id   925a01a0d5d074f155ac7e4723f009c1
#
_cell.length_a   1.000
_cell.length_b   1.000
_cell.length_c   1.000
_cell.angle_alpha   90.00
_cell.angle_beta   90.00
_cell.angle_gamma   90.00
#
_symmetry.space_group_name_H-M   'P 1'
#
loop_
_entity.id
_entity.type
_entity.pdbx_description
1 polymer ?
#
loop_
_entity_poly.entity_id
_entity_poly.type
_entity_poly.pdbx_seq_one_letter_code
_entity_poly.pdbx_strand_id
1 'polypeptide(L)'
;MATTTKTTPTADTTATSSQATPTTKDTQKKYGISDEVKGKMSEEINEMLSFAVYNGITINTDVVNLIQNCSVDNLVNAHNMLCKNIAPATPKSIAFTKKLREKNIDKSLFSKLPLVRNLIILAIIFLVTFIVTGSTEDVNNESLDLGVMNNHGVSLLLNLAYLASISGLGVVFYLLKNVSTSVKNGNLVPEDTIYYIALIVLGVISGLIMSEILNFYTKDPESINLFNKSVLALIGGFSSDAIFSVLQGLIDRLKAIFAPSNSQ
;
A
#
# COMPACT_ATOMS: atom_id res chain seq x y z
N MET A 1 69.05 18.05 -34.71
CA MET A 1 69.15 19.39 -35.27
C MET A 1 68.32 20.28 -34.42
N ALA A 2 68.88 20.99 -33.48
CA ALA A 2 69.41 22.32 -33.60
C ALA A 2 68.26 23.32 -33.83
N THR A 3 67.95 24.37 -33.08
CA THR A 3 68.79 25.31 -32.31
C THR A 3 67.76 26.26 -31.62
N THR A 4 67.82 26.52 -30.30
CA THR A 4 68.39 27.74 -29.68
C THR A 4 67.81 29.07 -30.24
N THR A 5 67.32 30.06 -29.49
CA THR A 5 67.94 30.96 -28.54
C THR A 5 66.86 31.95 -28.01
N LYS A 6 66.72 32.19 -26.68
CA LYS A 6 67.30 33.29 -25.91
C LYS A 6 66.83 34.71 -26.32
N THR A 7 66.12 35.47 -25.48
CA THR A 7 66.71 36.55 -24.67
C THR A 7 65.68 37.36 -23.90
N THR A 8 65.90 37.54 -22.63
CA THR A 8 65.45 38.65 -21.76
C THR A 8 66.34 39.88 -22.08
N PRO A 9 66.09 41.11 -21.67
CA PRO A 9 65.52 41.57 -20.37
C PRO A 9 64.87 42.97 -20.37
N THR A 10 64.43 43.37 -19.17
CA THR A 10 64.60 44.71 -18.53
C THR A 10 63.36 45.60 -18.41
N ALA A 11 62.91 45.75 -17.18
CA ALA A 11 62.72 46.89 -16.28
C ALA A 11 61.86 48.07 -16.81
N ASP A 12 61.00 48.63 -16.14
CA ASP A 12 60.93 49.34 -14.87
C ASP A 12 59.62 50.09 -14.67
N THR A 13 59.31 50.36 -13.44
CA THR A 13 58.71 51.57 -12.89
C THR A 13 57.18 51.68 -12.74
N THR A 14 56.74 51.44 -11.50
CA THR A 14 55.86 52.29 -10.64
C THR A 14 54.52 52.79 -11.16
N ALA A 15 53.44 52.39 -10.51
CA ALA A 15 52.55 53.32 -9.82
C ALA A 15 51.42 52.58 -9.02
N THR A 16 51.40 52.86 -7.78
CA THR A 16 50.41 52.68 -6.75
C THR A 16 49.01 53.06 -7.20
N SER A 17 48.06 52.10 -7.06
CA SER A 17 46.66 52.48 -6.72
C SER A 17 46.02 51.37 -5.95
N SER A 18 45.75 51.64 -4.69
CA SER A 18 44.93 50.88 -3.78
C SER A 18 43.51 50.73 -4.34
N GLN A 19 43.10 49.52 -4.69
CA GLN A 19 41.67 49.22 -4.81
C GLN A 19 41.34 48.11 -3.82
N ALA A 20 40.56 48.51 -2.83
CA ALA A 20 39.96 47.66 -1.82
C ALA A 20 39.08 46.61 -2.50
N THR A 21 39.42 45.36 -2.36
CA THR A 21 38.59 44.23 -2.69
C THR A 21 37.48 44.15 -1.65
N PRO A 22 36.19 44.18 -2.02
CA PRO A 22 35.14 43.88 -1.08
C PRO A 22 35.20 42.39 -0.76
N THR A 23 35.55 42.06 0.45
CA THR A 23 35.45 40.73 1.03
C THR A 23 33.96 40.38 1.07
N THR A 24 33.49 39.69 0.06
CA THR A 24 32.16 39.02 0.09
C THR A 24 32.29 37.95 1.15
N LYS A 25 31.85 38.28 2.36
CA LYS A 25 31.51 37.28 3.38
C LYS A 25 30.33 36.51 2.84
N ASP A 26 30.58 35.43 2.10
CA ASP A 26 29.64 34.38 1.88
C ASP A 26 29.22 33.82 3.24
N THR A 27 28.18 34.43 3.78
CA THR A 27 27.44 33.85 4.90
C THR A 27 26.70 32.65 4.30
N GLN A 28 27.40 31.55 4.11
CA GLN A 28 26.73 30.23 3.97
C GLN A 28 25.89 30.08 5.24
N LYS A 29 24.61 30.36 5.10
CA LYS A 29 23.61 30.05 6.08
C LYS A 29 23.58 28.52 6.20
N LYS A 30 24.43 28.00 7.10
CA LYS A 30 24.47 26.58 7.44
C LYS A 30 23.10 26.27 8.04
N TYR A 31 22.20 25.73 7.23
CA TYR A 31 20.92 25.20 7.70
C TYR A 31 21.25 24.00 8.60
N GLY A 32 21.52 24.30 9.85
CA GLY A 32 21.71 23.26 10.86
C GLY A 32 20.38 22.58 11.12
N ILE A 33 20.37 21.26 11.05
CA ILE A 33 19.23 20.46 11.53
C ILE A 33 19.03 20.82 12.98
N SER A 34 17.76 21.14 13.37
CA SER A 34 17.45 21.52 14.74
C SER A 34 17.73 20.36 15.71
N ASP A 35 18.05 20.65 16.96
CA ASP A 35 18.31 19.61 17.95
C ASP A 35 17.08 18.74 18.22
N GLU A 36 15.88 19.26 18.00
CA GLU A 36 14.64 18.51 18.03
C GLU A 36 14.60 17.41 16.96
N VAL A 37 15.00 17.73 15.73
CA VAL A 37 15.05 16.75 14.61
C VAL A 37 16.13 15.70 14.86
N LYS A 38 17.27 16.08 15.43
CA LYS A 38 18.31 15.12 15.84
C LYS A 38 17.80 14.17 16.91
N GLY A 39 17.08 14.71 17.91
CA GLY A 39 16.46 13.90 18.97
C GLY A 39 15.46 12.88 18.41
N LYS A 40 14.57 13.30 17.53
CA LYS A 40 13.61 12.41 16.87
C LYS A 40 14.31 11.33 16.04
N MET A 41 15.32 11.69 15.26
CA MET A 41 16.08 10.73 14.45
C MET A 41 16.82 9.71 15.34
N SER A 42 17.39 10.14 16.45
CA SER A 42 18.02 9.22 17.41
C SER A 42 17.03 8.27 18.05
N GLU A 43 15.83 8.74 18.37
CA GLU A 43 14.73 7.90 18.89
C GLU A 43 14.29 6.87 17.85
N GLU A 44 14.05 7.27 16.59
CA GLU A 44 13.71 6.36 15.48
C GLU A 44 14.80 5.31 15.26
N ILE A 45 16.07 5.69 15.28
CA ILE A 45 17.20 4.76 15.18
C ILE A 45 17.15 3.72 16.29
N ASN A 46 16.92 4.12 17.55
CA ASN A 46 16.82 3.21 18.68
C ASN A 46 15.62 2.27 18.57
N GLU A 47 14.49 2.75 18.07
CA GLU A 47 13.31 1.91 17.82
C GLU A 47 13.56 0.88 16.73
N MET A 48 14.20 1.30 15.62
CA MET A 48 14.60 0.38 14.53
C MET A 48 15.60 -0.67 14.99
N LEU A 49 16.58 -0.30 15.80
CA LEU A 49 17.55 -1.24 16.39
C LEU A 49 16.84 -2.25 17.29
N SER A 50 15.98 -1.78 18.19
CA SER A 50 15.20 -2.65 19.07
C SER A 50 14.33 -3.63 18.28
N PHE A 51 13.69 -3.15 17.22
CA PHE A 51 12.90 -3.97 16.31
C PHE A 51 13.76 -5.03 15.61
N ALA A 52 14.91 -4.64 15.07
CA ALA A 52 15.83 -5.55 14.38
C ALA A 52 16.35 -6.65 15.32
N VAL A 53 16.78 -6.29 16.51
CA VAL A 53 17.25 -7.25 17.53
C VAL A 53 16.13 -8.21 17.94
N TYR A 54 14.94 -7.68 18.22
CA TYR A 54 13.78 -8.49 18.61
C TYR A 54 13.37 -9.51 17.54
N ASN A 55 13.48 -9.14 16.26
CA ASN A 55 13.12 -10.01 15.14
C ASN A 55 14.30 -10.83 14.57
N GLY A 56 15.49 -10.76 15.17
CA GLY A 56 16.66 -11.49 14.71
C GLY A 56 17.19 -11.02 13.36
N ILE A 57 16.95 -9.74 12.99
CA ILE A 57 17.43 -9.16 11.76
C ILE A 57 18.92 -8.81 11.92
N THR A 58 19.75 -9.22 10.98
CA THR A 58 21.18 -8.92 10.99
C THR A 58 21.42 -7.44 10.76
N ILE A 59 22.08 -6.79 11.69
CA ILE A 59 22.43 -5.37 11.61
C ILE A 59 23.91 -5.27 11.16
N ASN A 60 24.17 -4.38 10.19
CA ASN A 60 25.54 -4.09 9.80
C ASN A 60 26.27 -3.38 10.97
N THR A 61 27.47 -3.85 11.32
CA THR A 61 28.31 -3.28 12.37
C THR A 61 28.69 -1.82 12.10
N ASP A 62 28.73 -1.39 10.83
CA ASP A 62 28.98 0.00 10.46
C ASP A 62 27.94 0.96 11.03
N VAL A 63 26.68 0.51 11.16
CA VAL A 63 25.60 1.29 11.77
C VAL A 63 25.93 1.66 13.22
N VAL A 64 26.48 0.70 13.98
CA VAL A 64 26.84 0.93 15.39
C VAL A 64 27.93 1.97 15.50
N ASN A 65 28.95 1.92 14.61
CA ASN A 65 30.04 2.90 14.57
C ASN A 65 29.53 4.30 14.21
N LEU A 66 28.57 4.41 13.28
CA LEU A 66 27.98 5.70 12.89
C LEU A 66 27.17 6.33 14.03
N ILE A 67 26.45 5.52 14.80
CA ILE A 67 25.64 6.02 15.94
C ILE A 67 26.55 6.55 17.06
N GLN A 68 27.68 5.89 17.34
CA GLN A 68 28.62 6.33 18.37
C GLN A 68 29.22 7.71 18.12
N ASN A 69 29.39 8.09 16.86
CA ASN A 69 29.98 9.38 16.48
C ASN A 69 29.03 10.58 16.49
N CYS A 70 27.74 10.39 16.74
CA CYS A 70 26.69 11.41 16.98
C CYS A 70 26.70 12.65 16.06
N SER A 71 27.41 12.64 14.91
CA SER A 71 27.32 13.72 13.95
C SER A 71 26.02 13.61 13.15
N VAL A 72 25.48 14.73 12.68
CA VAL A 72 24.24 14.75 11.91
C VAL A 72 24.32 13.86 10.67
N ASP A 73 25.42 13.94 9.95
CA ASP A 73 25.64 13.16 8.73
C ASP A 73 25.71 11.65 9.04
N ASN A 74 26.33 11.29 10.17
CA ASN A 74 26.41 9.91 10.62
C ASN A 74 25.04 9.37 11.06
N LEU A 75 24.22 10.18 11.75
CA LEU A 75 22.85 9.80 12.12
C LEU A 75 21.97 9.58 10.89
N VAL A 76 22.06 10.46 9.88
CA VAL A 76 21.33 10.29 8.61
C VAL A 76 21.77 9.01 7.90
N ASN A 77 23.06 8.73 7.83
CA ASN A 77 23.57 7.51 7.21
C ASN A 77 23.14 6.26 7.98
N ALA A 78 23.24 6.26 9.30
CA ALA A 78 22.81 5.17 10.15
C ALA A 78 21.29 4.90 9.98
N HIS A 79 20.47 5.95 9.96
CA HIS A 79 19.04 5.87 9.73
C HIS A 79 18.73 5.22 8.38
N ASN A 80 19.37 5.70 7.30
CA ASN A 80 19.16 5.16 5.94
C ASN A 80 19.60 3.69 5.83
N MET A 81 20.69 3.30 6.47
CA MET A 81 21.15 1.91 6.49
C MET A 81 20.19 1.02 7.26
N LEU A 82 19.71 1.48 8.43
CA LEU A 82 18.71 0.74 9.21
C LEU A 82 17.40 0.57 8.46
N CYS A 83 16.90 1.62 7.80
CA CYS A 83 15.70 1.52 6.97
C CYS A 83 15.81 0.42 5.90
N LYS A 84 17.00 0.24 5.30
CA LYS A 84 17.25 -0.84 4.34
C LYS A 84 17.27 -2.21 5.01
N ASN A 85 17.86 -2.31 6.20
CA ASN A 85 18.01 -3.58 6.90
C ASN A 85 16.69 -4.12 7.45
N ILE A 86 15.79 -3.22 7.91
CA ILE A 86 14.49 -3.60 8.48
C ILE A 86 13.39 -3.80 7.44
N ALA A 87 13.66 -3.51 6.16
CA ALA A 87 12.65 -3.65 5.11
C ALA A 87 12.01 -5.06 5.13
N PRO A 88 10.68 -5.16 4.95
CA PRO A 88 9.73 -4.15 4.51
C PRO A 88 9.17 -3.22 5.61
N ALA A 89 9.54 -3.40 6.89
CA ALA A 89 9.15 -2.48 7.95
C ALA A 89 9.73 -1.09 7.72
N THR A 90 9.03 -0.07 8.24
CA THR A 90 9.45 1.33 8.16
C THR A 90 9.52 1.92 9.58
N PRO A 91 10.28 3.01 9.81
CA PRO A 91 10.28 3.66 11.12
C PRO A 91 8.88 4.01 11.62
N LYS A 92 8.02 4.49 10.71
CA LYS A 92 6.62 4.84 10.99
C LYS A 92 5.77 3.63 11.41
N SER A 93 5.92 2.49 10.73
CA SER A 93 5.17 1.27 11.09
C SER A 93 5.64 0.67 12.42
N ILE A 94 6.94 0.77 12.72
CA ILE A 94 7.51 0.32 13.99
C ILE A 94 6.99 1.18 15.15
N ALA A 95 7.06 2.50 15.02
CA ALA A 95 6.54 3.44 16.01
C ALA A 95 5.02 3.24 16.25
N PHE A 96 4.27 3.02 15.18
CA PHE A 96 2.83 2.73 15.28
C PHE A 96 2.55 1.40 16.02
N THR A 97 3.25 0.35 15.65
CA THR A 97 3.11 -0.97 16.29
C THR A 97 3.49 -0.92 17.77
N LYS A 98 4.56 -0.20 18.11
CA LYS A 98 4.98 0.04 19.50
C LYS A 98 3.89 0.76 20.28
N LYS A 99 3.35 1.85 19.74
CA LYS A 99 2.26 2.62 20.35
C LYS A 99 0.99 1.80 20.58
N LEU A 100 0.63 0.91 19.65
CA LEU A 100 -0.49 -0.03 19.81
C LEU A 100 -0.23 -1.04 20.93
N ARG A 101 1.00 -1.52 21.06
CA ARG A 101 1.41 -2.49 22.09
C ARG A 101 1.40 -1.85 23.48
N GLU A 102 1.95 -0.67 23.62
CA GLU A 102 2.02 0.07 24.88
C GLU A 102 0.64 0.49 25.40
N LYS A 103 -0.23 0.97 24.52
CA LYS A 103 -1.58 1.41 24.88
C LYS A 103 -2.47 0.28 25.38
N ASN A 104 -2.12 -0.98 25.11
CA ASN A 104 -2.98 -2.15 25.34
C ASN A 104 -2.27 -3.30 26.08
N ILE A 105 -1.34 -3.00 27.00
CA ILE A 105 -0.52 -4.02 27.70
C ILE A 105 -1.38 -5.09 28.36
N ASP A 106 -2.50 -4.67 29.00
CA ASP A 106 -3.37 -5.57 29.77
C ASP A 106 -4.51 -6.20 28.97
N LYS A 107 -4.60 -5.94 27.66
CA LYS A 107 -5.72 -6.40 26.84
C LYS A 107 -5.37 -7.64 26.02
N SER A 108 -6.37 -8.49 25.77
CA SER A 108 -6.28 -9.61 24.85
C SER A 108 -5.73 -9.20 23.48
N LEU A 109 -5.06 -10.13 22.77
CA LEU A 109 -4.52 -9.90 21.43
C LEU A 109 -5.53 -9.30 20.45
N PHE A 110 -6.79 -9.73 20.51
CA PHE A 110 -7.87 -9.17 19.72
C PHE A 110 -8.16 -7.69 20.00
N SER A 111 -7.90 -7.24 21.22
CA SER A 111 -8.11 -5.84 21.62
C SER A 111 -6.91 -4.96 21.28
N LYS A 112 -5.74 -5.56 21.03
CA LYS A 112 -4.51 -4.85 20.66
C LYS A 112 -4.52 -4.33 19.22
N LEU A 113 -5.25 -5.01 18.34
CA LEU A 113 -5.33 -4.69 16.91
C LEU A 113 -6.78 -4.37 16.51
N PRO A 114 -7.24 -3.12 16.68
CA PRO A 114 -8.62 -2.75 16.42
C PRO A 114 -9.04 -3.02 14.96
N LEU A 115 -8.12 -2.90 14.02
CA LEU A 115 -8.34 -3.18 12.61
C LEU A 115 -8.73 -4.66 12.40
N VAL A 116 -7.95 -5.60 12.94
CA VAL A 116 -8.22 -7.04 12.82
C VAL A 116 -9.56 -7.40 13.46
N ARG A 117 -9.83 -6.84 14.65
CA ARG A 117 -11.11 -7.05 15.33
C ARG A 117 -12.29 -6.59 14.47
N ASN A 118 -12.20 -5.39 13.90
CA ASN A 118 -13.27 -4.84 13.07
C ASN A 118 -13.48 -5.66 11.80
N LEU A 119 -12.41 -6.16 11.16
CA LEU A 119 -12.51 -7.06 10.02
C LEU A 119 -13.19 -8.40 10.38
N ILE A 120 -12.88 -8.97 11.57
CA ILE A 120 -13.53 -10.20 12.03
C ILE A 120 -15.02 -9.96 12.29
N ILE A 121 -15.39 -8.85 12.94
CA ILE A 121 -16.79 -8.49 13.16
C ILE A 121 -17.50 -8.32 11.81
N LEU A 122 -16.89 -7.66 10.86
CA LEU A 122 -17.43 -7.47 9.51
C LEU A 122 -17.61 -8.82 8.78
N ALA A 123 -16.64 -9.75 8.91
CA ALA A 123 -16.76 -11.11 8.38
C ALA A 123 -17.97 -11.83 8.94
N ILE A 124 -18.20 -11.72 10.26
CA ILE A 124 -19.36 -12.33 10.92
C ILE A 124 -20.66 -11.70 10.42
N ILE A 125 -20.72 -10.38 10.24
CA ILE A 125 -21.89 -9.68 9.69
C ILE A 125 -22.20 -10.20 8.28
N PHE A 126 -21.20 -10.28 7.39
CA PHE A 126 -21.42 -10.83 6.05
C PHE A 126 -21.84 -12.29 6.08
N LEU A 127 -21.23 -13.11 6.96
CA LEU A 127 -21.60 -14.52 7.11
C LEU A 127 -23.06 -14.68 7.58
N VAL A 128 -23.49 -13.90 8.57
CA VAL A 128 -24.88 -13.92 9.06
C VAL A 128 -25.84 -13.47 7.95
N THR A 129 -25.51 -12.38 7.24
CA THR A 129 -26.30 -11.90 6.11
C THR A 129 -26.42 -12.96 5.03
N PHE A 130 -25.31 -13.63 4.68
CA PHE A 130 -25.29 -14.74 3.74
C PHE A 130 -26.24 -15.89 4.14
N ILE A 131 -26.16 -16.31 5.41
CA ILE A 131 -27.03 -17.41 5.92
C ILE A 131 -28.49 -16.98 5.93
N VAL A 132 -28.79 -15.77 6.42
CA VAL A 132 -30.16 -15.28 6.52
C VAL A 132 -30.78 -15.12 5.12
N THR A 133 -30.08 -14.48 4.19
CA THR A 133 -30.59 -14.29 2.83
C THR A 133 -30.68 -15.61 2.06
N GLY A 134 -29.69 -16.49 2.19
CA GLY A 134 -29.68 -17.81 1.54
C GLY A 134 -30.71 -18.81 2.11
N SER A 135 -31.27 -18.53 3.29
CA SER A 135 -32.34 -19.34 3.88
C SER A 135 -33.76 -18.91 3.43
N THR A 136 -33.87 -17.83 2.65
CA THR A 136 -35.18 -17.38 2.12
C THR A 136 -35.53 -18.14 0.85
N GLU A 137 -36.83 -18.42 0.65
CA GLU A 137 -37.32 -19.08 -0.56
C GLU A 137 -37.13 -18.24 -1.82
N ASP A 138 -37.03 -16.90 -1.66
CA ASP A 138 -36.81 -15.94 -2.73
C ASP A 138 -35.40 -16.03 -3.33
N VAL A 139 -34.40 -16.55 -2.59
CA VAL A 139 -33.04 -16.72 -3.04
C VAL A 139 -32.82 -18.16 -3.46
N ASN A 140 -32.97 -18.42 -4.74
CA ASN A 140 -32.78 -19.73 -5.35
C ASN A 140 -32.00 -19.60 -6.68
N ASN A 141 -31.61 -20.71 -7.28
CA ASN A 141 -30.84 -20.70 -8.52
C ASN A 141 -31.58 -19.98 -9.65
N GLU A 142 -32.92 -20.19 -9.76
CA GLU A 142 -33.71 -19.54 -10.81
C GLU A 142 -33.73 -18.02 -10.63
N SER A 143 -33.95 -17.54 -9.39
CA SER A 143 -33.95 -16.09 -9.10
C SER A 143 -32.58 -15.45 -9.30
N LEU A 144 -31.52 -16.16 -8.95
CA LEU A 144 -30.14 -15.70 -9.20
C LEU A 144 -29.85 -15.64 -10.71
N ASP A 145 -30.31 -16.63 -11.50
CA ASP A 145 -30.07 -16.70 -12.94
C ASP A 145 -30.84 -15.63 -13.73
N LEU A 146 -31.97 -15.14 -13.22
CA LEU A 146 -32.69 -14.02 -13.81
C LEU A 146 -31.86 -12.73 -13.88
N GLY A 147 -30.88 -12.58 -12.98
CA GLY A 147 -30.03 -11.40 -12.91
C GLY A 147 -30.75 -10.15 -12.41
N VAL A 148 -30.00 -9.04 -12.33
CA VAL A 148 -30.51 -7.76 -11.82
C VAL A 148 -31.61 -7.18 -12.72
N MET A 149 -31.58 -7.44 -14.03
CA MET A 149 -32.50 -6.81 -14.99
C MET A 149 -33.91 -7.43 -14.98
N ASN A 150 -34.01 -8.71 -14.69
CA ASN A 150 -35.29 -9.46 -14.77
C ASN A 150 -35.91 -9.74 -13.40
N ASN A 151 -35.21 -9.43 -12.33
CA ASN A 151 -35.65 -9.58 -10.96
C ASN A 151 -36.25 -8.26 -10.44
N HIS A 152 -37.31 -8.31 -9.65
CA HIS A 152 -38.00 -7.12 -9.18
C HIS A 152 -38.34 -7.18 -7.68
N GLY A 153 -38.50 -6.03 -7.05
CA GLY A 153 -38.96 -5.90 -5.69
C GLY A 153 -38.04 -6.50 -4.63
N VAL A 154 -38.63 -7.24 -3.69
CA VAL A 154 -37.91 -7.81 -2.54
C VAL A 154 -36.95 -8.91 -2.96
N SER A 155 -37.33 -9.73 -3.94
CA SER A 155 -36.49 -10.83 -4.45
C SER A 155 -35.18 -10.29 -5.05
N LEU A 156 -35.23 -9.17 -5.80
CA LEU A 156 -34.02 -8.50 -6.30
C LEU A 156 -33.12 -8.05 -5.15
N LEU A 157 -33.70 -7.41 -4.12
CA LEU A 157 -32.93 -6.91 -2.97
C LEU A 157 -32.24 -8.05 -2.21
N LEU A 158 -32.96 -9.16 -1.99
CA LEU A 158 -32.42 -10.33 -1.31
C LEU A 158 -31.30 -11.00 -2.10
N ASN A 159 -31.46 -11.14 -3.41
CA ASN A 159 -30.42 -11.68 -4.29
C ASN A 159 -29.16 -10.79 -4.32
N LEU A 160 -29.33 -9.46 -4.40
CA LEU A 160 -28.20 -8.54 -4.31
C LEU A 160 -27.53 -8.60 -2.94
N ALA A 161 -28.30 -8.65 -1.85
CA ALA A 161 -27.75 -8.77 -0.49
C ALA A 161 -26.98 -10.09 -0.32
N TYR A 162 -27.50 -11.18 -0.87
CA TYR A 162 -26.84 -12.49 -0.89
C TYR A 162 -25.50 -12.43 -1.64
N LEU A 163 -25.49 -11.95 -2.87
CA LEU A 163 -24.27 -11.84 -3.67
C LEU A 163 -23.27 -10.85 -3.06
N ALA A 164 -23.76 -9.71 -2.54
CA ALA A 164 -22.91 -8.73 -1.86
C ALA A 164 -22.27 -9.29 -0.59
N SER A 165 -23.00 -10.13 0.16
CA SER A 165 -22.46 -10.77 1.37
C SER A 165 -21.37 -11.79 1.04
N ILE A 166 -21.55 -12.59 0.00
CA ILE A 166 -20.51 -13.54 -0.48
C ILE A 166 -19.29 -12.79 -0.97
N SER A 167 -19.49 -11.75 -1.78
CA SER A 167 -18.41 -10.89 -2.25
C SER A 167 -17.68 -10.24 -1.09
N GLY A 168 -18.43 -9.71 -0.11
CA GLY A 168 -17.88 -9.14 1.13
C GLY A 168 -17.04 -10.14 1.93
N LEU A 169 -17.45 -11.40 2.02
CA LEU A 169 -16.65 -12.48 2.62
C LEU A 169 -15.33 -12.67 1.87
N GLY A 170 -15.36 -12.67 0.53
CA GLY A 170 -14.15 -12.75 -0.29
C GLY A 170 -13.15 -11.63 0.00
N VAL A 171 -13.63 -10.38 0.03
CA VAL A 171 -12.82 -9.20 0.36
C VAL A 171 -12.24 -9.30 1.76
N VAL A 172 -13.07 -9.61 2.75
CA VAL A 172 -12.61 -9.66 4.15
C VAL A 172 -11.59 -10.78 4.35
N PHE A 173 -11.75 -11.92 3.69
CA PHE A 173 -10.76 -12.98 3.70
C PHE A 173 -9.41 -12.52 3.14
N TYR A 174 -9.42 -11.82 2.00
CA TYR A 174 -8.22 -11.21 1.41
C TYR A 174 -7.56 -10.21 2.35
N LEU A 175 -8.36 -9.31 2.95
CA LEU A 175 -7.86 -8.29 3.87
C LEU A 175 -7.31 -8.90 5.16
N LEU A 176 -7.95 -9.90 5.74
CA LEU A 176 -7.43 -10.59 6.93
C LEU A 176 -6.07 -11.23 6.66
N LYS A 177 -5.90 -11.84 5.48
CA LYS A 177 -4.61 -12.39 5.05
C LYS A 177 -3.56 -11.28 4.95
N ASN A 178 -3.88 -10.16 4.27
CA ASN A 178 -2.95 -9.04 4.09
C ASN A 178 -2.58 -8.39 5.41
N VAL A 179 -3.57 -8.08 6.26
CA VAL A 179 -3.33 -7.47 7.57
C VAL A 179 -2.49 -8.40 8.45
N SER A 180 -2.79 -9.71 8.46
CA SER A 180 -2.00 -10.69 9.20
C SER A 180 -0.54 -10.70 8.75
N THR A 181 -0.30 -10.64 7.44
CA THR A 181 1.05 -10.56 6.87
C THR A 181 1.73 -9.24 7.24
N SER A 182 1.02 -8.11 7.15
CA SER A 182 1.55 -6.78 7.51
C SER A 182 1.91 -6.69 8.99
N VAL A 183 1.09 -7.27 9.86
CA VAL A 183 1.37 -7.34 11.31
C VAL A 183 2.61 -8.20 11.58
N LYS A 184 2.72 -9.36 10.92
CA LYS A 184 3.87 -10.25 11.05
C LYS A 184 5.16 -9.59 10.60
N ASN A 185 5.11 -8.83 9.51
CA ASN A 185 6.26 -8.16 8.92
C ASN A 185 6.55 -6.79 9.56
N GLY A 186 5.73 -6.33 10.52
CA GLY A 186 5.89 -5.03 11.16
C GLY A 186 5.65 -3.84 10.21
N ASN A 187 4.85 -4.03 9.16
CA ASN A 187 4.62 -3.02 8.11
C ASN A 187 3.25 -2.34 8.22
N LEU A 188 2.54 -2.52 9.33
CA LEU A 188 1.21 -1.91 9.52
C LEU A 188 1.36 -0.41 9.82
N VAL A 189 0.66 0.43 9.03
CA VAL A 189 0.59 1.89 9.24
C VAL A 189 -0.84 2.35 9.47
N PRO A 190 -1.06 3.51 10.14
CA PRO A 190 -2.41 4.01 10.44
C PRO A 190 -3.25 4.29 9.20
N GLU A 191 -2.63 4.76 8.14
CA GLU A 191 -3.26 5.14 6.88
C GLU A 191 -3.87 3.95 6.13
N ASP A 192 -3.38 2.75 6.40
CA ASP A 192 -3.91 1.52 5.82
C ASP A 192 -5.39 1.31 6.13
N THR A 193 -5.90 1.88 7.23
CA THR A 193 -7.31 1.76 7.59
C THR A 193 -8.25 2.34 6.53
N ILE A 194 -7.92 3.51 5.97
CA ILE A 194 -8.71 4.15 4.91
C ILE A 194 -8.64 3.31 3.63
N TYR A 195 -7.45 2.84 3.30
CA TYR A 195 -7.23 1.96 2.16
C TYR A 195 -8.05 0.68 2.25
N TYR A 196 -8.11 0.03 3.42
CA TYR A 196 -8.90 -1.19 3.62
C TYR A 196 -10.41 -0.94 3.52
N ILE A 197 -10.91 0.21 4.01
CA ILE A 197 -12.33 0.57 3.83
C ILE A 197 -12.66 0.72 2.34
N ALA A 198 -11.81 1.41 1.59
CA ALA A 198 -11.98 1.56 0.15
C ALA A 198 -11.97 0.20 -0.57
N LEU A 199 -11.05 -0.70 -0.19
CA LEU A 199 -10.99 -2.05 -0.75
C LEU A 199 -12.24 -2.88 -0.45
N ILE A 200 -12.85 -2.73 0.74
CA ILE A 200 -14.11 -3.43 1.07
C ILE A 200 -15.23 -3.00 0.12
N VAL A 201 -15.42 -1.69 -0.03
CA VAL A 201 -16.46 -1.16 -0.92
C VAL A 201 -16.21 -1.60 -2.36
N LEU A 202 -14.98 -1.43 -2.82
CA LEU A 202 -14.57 -1.76 -4.18
C LEU A 202 -14.72 -3.26 -4.47
N GLY A 203 -14.32 -4.10 -3.53
CA GLY A 203 -14.42 -5.55 -3.68
C GLY A 203 -15.85 -6.05 -3.69
N VAL A 204 -16.76 -5.48 -2.87
CA VAL A 204 -18.20 -5.82 -2.93
C VAL A 204 -18.78 -5.44 -4.29
N ILE A 205 -18.52 -4.23 -4.77
CA ILE A 205 -18.98 -3.78 -6.10
C ILE A 205 -18.40 -4.68 -7.20
N SER A 206 -17.11 -4.99 -7.10
CA SER A 206 -16.39 -5.85 -8.04
C SER A 206 -17.02 -7.25 -8.14
N GLY A 207 -17.36 -7.85 -7.00
CA GLY A 207 -18.01 -9.17 -6.97
C GLY A 207 -19.43 -9.15 -7.55
N LEU A 208 -20.20 -8.09 -7.31
CA LEU A 208 -21.50 -7.91 -7.94
C LEU A 208 -21.40 -7.77 -9.46
N ILE A 209 -20.46 -6.96 -9.94
CA ILE A 209 -20.20 -6.79 -11.37
C ILE A 209 -19.79 -8.13 -12.00
N MET A 210 -18.88 -8.87 -11.33
CA MET A 210 -18.41 -10.15 -11.85
C MET A 210 -19.52 -11.18 -11.95
N SER A 211 -20.41 -11.24 -10.96
CA SER A 211 -21.56 -12.16 -10.97
C SER A 211 -22.55 -11.86 -12.12
N GLU A 212 -22.66 -10.60 -12.54
CA GLU A 212 -23.57 -10.19 -13.61
C GLU A 212 -22.93 -10.26 -15.01
N ILE A 213 -21.64 -9.89 -15.15
CA ILE A 213 -20.95 -9.92 -16.46
C ILE A 213 -20.99 -11.32 -17.07
N LEU A 214 -20.84 -12.37 -16.28
CA LEU A 214 -20.85 -13.73 -16.82
C LEU A 214 -22.22 -14.14 -17.38
N ASN A 215 -23.32 -13.58 -16.87
CA ASN A 215 -24.64 -13.81 -17.49
C ASN A 215 -24.72 -13.36 -18.94
N PHE A 216 -23.94 -12.34 -19.33
CA PHE A 216 -23.91 -11.88 -20.72
C PHE A 216 -23.05 -12.74 -21.63
N TYR A 217 -22.09 -13.47 -21.07
CA TYR A 217 -21.15 -14.28 -21.85
C TYR A 217 -21.58 -15.72 -22.07
N THR A 218 -22.49 -16.25 -21.22
CA THR A 218 -22.89 -17.65 -21.26
C THR A 218 -24.30 -17.81 -21.78
N LYS A 219 -24.42 -17.89 -23.10
CA LYS A 219 -25.66 -18.31 -23.77
C LYS A 219 -25.87 -19.82 -23.77
N ASP A 220 -24.87 -20.62 -23.40
CA ASP A 220 -24.95 -22.07 -23.32
C ASP A 220 -25.05 -22.56 -21.88
N PRO A 221 -26.24 -23.07 -21.44
CA PRO A 221 -26.47 -23.49 -20.06
C PRO A 221 -25.64 -24.71 -19.62
N GLU A 222 -25.09 -25.50 -20.54
CA GLU A 222 -24.41 -26.74 -20.20
C GLU A 222 -22.93 -26.60 -19.82
N SER A 223 -22.27 -25.49 -20.13
CA SER A 223 -20.83 -25.37 -19.98
C SER A 223 -20.34 -24.78 -18.66
N ILE A 224 -21.20 -24.26 -17.77
CA ILE A 224 -20.80 -23.53 -16.56
C ILE A 224 -21.44 -24.03 -15.28
N ASN A 225 -21.62 -25.31 -15.12
CA ASN A 225 -22.01 -25.91 -13.83
C ASN A 225 -20.90 -25.79 -12.74
N LEU A 226 -19.67 -25.39 -13.12
CA LEU A 226 -18.53 -25.25 -12.18
C LEU A 226 -18.42 -23.85 -11.56
N PHE A 227 -18.99 -22.83 -12.18
CA PHE A 227 -18.90 -21.44 -11.72
C PHE A 227 -20.30 -20.83 -11.50
N ASN A 228 -20.93 -21.23 -10.43
CA ASN A 228 -22.16 -20.59 -9.98
C ASN A 228 -21.89 -19.10 -9.69
N LYS A 229 -22.87 -18.20 -9.89
CA LYS A 229 -22.79 -16.75 -9.60
C LYS A 229 -22.22 -16.45 -8.22
N SER A 230 -22.52 -17.28 -7.24
CA SER A 230 -21.99 -17.15 -5.88
C SER A 230 -20.47 -17.29 -5.83
N VAL A 231 -19.90 -18.25 -6.57
CA VAL A 231 -18.45 -18.45 -6.64
C VAL A 231 -17.78 -17.27 -7.35
N LEU A 232 -18.43 -16.74 -8.39
CA LEU A 232 -17.92 -15.57 -9.10
C LEU A 232 -17.96 -14.30 -8.25
N ALA A 233 -19.03 -14.11 -7.48
CA ALA A 233 -19.11 -13.02 -6.52
C ALA A 233 -18.00 -13.13 -5.46
N LEU A 234 -17.73 -14.35 -4.96
CA LEU A 234 -16.63 -14.61 -4.01
C LEU A 234 -15.26 -14.28 -4.61
N ILE A 235 -14.99 -14.77 -5.83
CA ILE A 235 -13.73 -14.53 -6.53
C ILE A 235 -13.57 -13.04 -6.83
N GLY A 236 -14.63 -12.38 -7.30
CA GLY A 236 -14.65 -10.95 -7.57
C GLY A 236 -14.36 -10.11 -6.34
N GLY A 237 -14.92 -10.51 -5.20
CA GLY A 237 -14.60 -9.89 -3.91
C GLY A 237 -13.17 -10.14 -3.46
N PHE A 238 -12.66 -11.36 -3.63
CA PHE A 238 -11.30 -11.72 -3.24
C PHE A 238 -10.22 -11.02 -4.07
N SER A 239 -10.48 -10.75 -5.34
CA SER A 239 -9.51 -10.21 -6.30
C SER A 239 -10.07 -9.05 -7.11
N SER A 240 -10.25 -7.89 -6.46
CA SER A 240 -10.68 -6.67 -7.15
C SER A 240 -9.75 -6.28 -8.31
N ASP A 241 -8.45 -6.54 -8.19
CA ASP A 241 -7.48 -6.26 -9.25
C ASP A 241 -7.72 -7.09 -10.52
N ALA A 242 -8.17 -8.34 -10.38
CA ALA A 242 -8.53 -9.19 -11.51
C ALA A 242 -9.73 -8.60 -12.27
N ILE A 243 -10.70 -8.02 -11.57
CA ILE A 243 -11.87 -7.37 -12.19
C ILE A 243 -11.45 -6.14 -12.99
N PHE A 244 -10.56 -5.31 -12.45
CA PHE A 244 -10.04 -4.17 -13.21
C PHE A 244 -9.38 -4.63 -14.51
N SER A 245 -8.62 -5.72 -14.48
CA SER A 245 -8.00 -6.30 -15.68
C SER A 245 -9.04 -6.78 -16.68
N VAL A 246 -10.13 -7.41 -16.22
CA VAL A 246 -11.24 -7.85 -17.09
C VAL A 246 -11.96 -6.66 -17.70
N LEU A 247 -12.31 -5.65 -16.88
CA LEU A 247 -12.96 -4.43 -17.36
C LEU A 247 -12.08 -3.67 -18.36
N GLN A 248 -10.78 -3.58 -18.11
CA GLN A 248 -9.85 -2.97 -19.05
C GLN A 248 -9.82 -3.73 -20.39
N GLY A 249 -9.79 -5.05 -20.36
CA GLY A 249 -9.88 -5.87 -21.56
C GLY A 249 -11.18 -5.67 -22.36
N LEU A 250 -12.30 -5.46 -21.67
CA LEU A 250 -13.58 -5.11 -22.29
C LEU A 250 -13.53 -3.72 -22.94
N ILE A 251 -13.00 -2.72 -22.24
CA ILE A 251 -12.84 -1.37 -22.77
C ILE A 251 -11.96 -1.38 -24.02
N ASP A 252 -10.88 -2.12 -24.01
CA ASP A 252 -9.95 -2.19 -25.14
C ASP A 252 -10.60 -2.89 -26.35
N ARG A 253 -11.44 -3.89 -26.13
CA ARG A 253 -12.25 -4.51 -27.20
C ARG A 253 -13.29 -3.52 -27.76
N LEU A 254 -13.98 -2.78 -26.89
CA LEU A 254 -14.91 -1.75 -27.35
C LEU A 254 -14.20 -0.67 -28.17
N LYS A 255 -13.04 -0.18 -27.69
CA LYS A 255 -12.23 0.78 -28.44
C LYS A 255 -11.83 0.24 -29.83
N ALA A 256 -11.47 -1.04 -29.92
CA ALA A 256 -11.12 -1.65 -31.20
C ALA A 256 -12.31 -1.71 -32.18
N ILE A 257 -13.55 -1.86 -31.69
CA ILE A 257 -14.77 -1.84 -32.52
C ILE A 257 -15.05 -0.42 -33.04
N PHE A 258 -14.78 0.59 -32.22
CA PHE A 258 -15.02 2.00 -32.58
C PHE A 258 -13.80 2.70 -33.21
N ALA A 259 -12.65 2.04 -33.27
CA ALA A 259 -11.50 2.56 -33.98
C ALA A 259 -11.81 2.56 -35.50
N PRO A 260 -11.65 3.69 -36.20
CA PRO A 260 -11.85 3.71 -37.65
C PRO A 260 -10.86 2.74 -38.29
N SER A 261 -11.39 1.79 -39.06
CA SER A 261 -10.55 0.90 -39.88
C SER A 261 -9.83 1.78 -40.89
N ASN A 262 -8.57 2.11 -40.64
CA ASN A 262 -7.70 2.64 -41.69
C ASN A 262 -7.50 1.53 -42.68
N SER A 263 -8.44 1.41 -43.66
CA SER A 263 -8.24 0.64 -44.87
C SER A 263 -7.14 1.34 -45.66
N GLN A 264 -5.97 0.69 -45.72
CA GLN A 264 -5.00 0.90 -46.79
C GLN A 264 -5.55 0.30 -48.07
#